data_062dd7abce64e69ed845aefa4bd17c98
#
_entry.id   062dd7abce64e69ed845aefa4bd17c98
#
_cell.length_a   1.000
_cell.length_b   1.000
_cell.length_c   1.000
_cell.angle_alpha   90.00
_cell.angle_beta   90.00
_cell.angle_gamma   90.00
#
_symmetry.space_group_name_H-M   'P 1'
#
loop_
_entity.id
_entity.type
_entity.pdbx_description
1 polymer ?
#
loop_
_entity_poly.entity_id
_entity_poly.type
_entity_poly.pdbx_seq_one_letter_code
_entity_poly.pdbx_strand_id
1 'polypeptide(L)'
;MGFHTFDADQAERLERPDRYRWVSAEEVVGPLIETDAEVVADLGSGTGFYTDDVAARVETVYGVDVQPEIHDRYREKGTPANVELVASDVADLPFADDELDGAFSTMTYHEFASPDAIAEIARVLREDGRLVVFDWSADGDGDHGPPVDERFTAGDARDALVDAGFDVARAETRTETFALVAGAP
;
A
#
# COMPACT_ATOMS: atom_id res chain seq x y z
N MET A 1 4.30 20.42 3.52
CA MET A 1 3.07 20.35 2.71
C MET A 1 2.13 19.41 3.48
N GLY A 2 0.90 19.82 3.76
CA GLY A 2 -0.03 18.93 4.48
C GLY A 2 -0.55 17.89 3.51
N PHE A 3 -0.35 16.63 3.85
CA PHE A 3 -0.97 15.52 3.13
C PHE A 3 -2.48 15.58 3.34
N HIS A 4 -3.24 15.44 2.28
CA HIS A 4 -4.70 15.30 2.37
C HIS A 4 -5.00 13.84 2.71
N THR A 5 -5.25 13.54 3.98
CA THR A 5 -5.79 12.24 4.37
C THR A 5 -7.23 12.09 3.88
N PHE A 6 -7.59 10.88 3.50
CA PHE A 6 -8.94 10.56 3.02
C PHE A 6 -10.00 10.91 4.09
N ASP A 7 -11.12 11.48 3.65
CA ASP A 7 -12.24 11.83 4.53
C ASP A 7 -12.98 10.56 4.99
N ALA A 8 -12.87 10.22 6.27
CA ALA A 8 -13.49 9.04 6.88
C ALA A 8 -15.03 8.98 6.71
N ASP A 9 -15.69 10.13 6.53
CA ASP A 9 -17.14 10.18 6.24
C ASP A 9 -17.47 9.65 4.83
N GLN A 10 -16.47 9.50 3.96
CA GLN A 10 -16.60 8.92 2.62
C GLN A 10 -16.12 7.46 2.54
N ALA A 11 -15.92 6.78 3.67
CA ALA A 11 -15.40 5.42 3.75
C ALA A 11 -16.17 4.40 2.87
N GLU A 12 -17.48 4.58 2.66
CA GLU A 12 -18.27 3.74 1.76
C GLU A 12 -17.75 3.73 0.31
N ARG A 13 -17.04 4.77 -0.12
CA ARG A 13 -16.44 4.84 -1.46
C ARG A 13 -15.24 3.89 -1.59
N LEU A 14 -14.58 3.56 -0.47
CA LEU A 14 -13.45 2.64 -0.45
C LEU A 14 -13.87 1.18 -0.63
N GLU A 15 -15.14 0.85 -0.38
CA GLU A 15 -15.71 -0.50 -0.48
C GLU A 15 -16.37 -0.79 -1.84
N ARG A 16 -16.20 0.09 -2.82
CA ARG A 16 -16.86 -0.07 -4.12
C ARG A 16 -16.12 -1.08 -4.99
N PRO A 17 -16.80 -2.15 -5.51
CA PRO A 17 -16.18 -3.15 -6.36
C PRO A 17 -15.61 -2.60 -7.69
N ASP A 18 -16.01 -1.40 -8.11
CA ASP A 18 -15.47 -0.76 -9.29
C ASP A 18 -13.99 -0.33 -9.14
N ARG A 19 -13.42 -0.42 -7.93
CA ARG A 19 -11.98 -0.25 -7.68
C ARG A 19 -11.14 -1.30 -8.40
N TYR A 20 -11.66 -2.52 -8.56
CA TYR A 20 -10.97 -3.59 -9.29
C TYR A 20 -10.72 -3.29 -10.77
N ARG A 21 -11.38 -2.30 -11.35
CA ARG A 21 -11.05 -1.84 -12.72
C ARG A 21 -9.69 -1.17 -12.80
N TRP A 22 -9.18 -0.63 -11.68
CA TRP A 22 -7.90 0.04 -11.61
C TRP A 22 -6.77 -0.91 -11.21
N VAL A 23 -7.04 -1.77 -10.22
CA VAL A 23 -6.13 -2.78 -9.69
C VAL A 23 -6.95 -3.99 -9.31
N SER A 24 -6.65 -5.16 -9.87
CA SER A 24 -7.32 -6.41 -9.49
C SER A 24 -6.70 -7.00 -8.22
N ALA A 25 -7.46 -7.85 -7.52
CA ALA A 25 -6.96 -8.57 -6.35
C ALA A 25 -5.72 -9.41 -6.68
N GLU A 26 -5.71 -10.07 -7.85
CA GLU A 26 -4.61 -10.92 -8.30
C GLU A 26 -3.32 -10.14 -8.52
N GLU A 27 -3.40 -8.88 -8.98
CA GLU A 27 -2.23 -8.03 -9.18
C GLU A 27 -1.57 -7.65 -7.85
N VAL A 28 -2.35 -7.49 -6.77
CA VAL A 28 -1.82 -7.21 -5.42
C VAL A 28 -1.28 -8.48 -4.79
N VAL A 29 -2.06 -9.55 -4.80
CA VAL A 29 -1.75 -10.82 -4.14
C VAL A 29 -0.61 -11.56 -4.84
N GLY A 30 -0.61 -11.60 -6.18
CA GLY A 30 0.34 -12.42 -6.95
C GLY A 30 1.80 -12.22 -6.55
N PRO A 31 2.34 -10.99 -6.59
CA PRO A 31 3.74 -10.75 -6.24
C PRO A 31 4.10 -11.11 -4.79
N LEU A 32 3.16 -11.05 -3.85
CA LEU A 32 3.38 -11.41 -2.45
C LEU A 32 3.49 -12.94 -2.29
N ILE A 33 2.57 -13.69 -2.88
CA ILE A 33 2.60 -15.17 -2.77
C ILE A 33 3.72 -15.81 -3.58
N GLU A 34 4.28 -15.14 -4.59
CA GLU A 34 5.45 -15.61 -5.34
C GLU A 34 6.71 -15.69 -4.46
N THR A 35 6.75 -14.97 -3.33
CA THR A 35 7.85 -15.00 -2.35
C THR A 35 7.51 -15.77 -1.08
N ASP A 36 6.42 -16.57 -1.11
CA ASP A 36 5.92 -17.29 0.06
C ASP A 36 5.74 -16.36 1.29
N ALA A 37 5.26 -15.13 1.07
CA ALA A 37 5.02 -14.18 2.13
C ALA A 37 3.90 -14.67 3.06
N GLU A 38 4.19 -14.75 4.35
CA GLU A 38 3.24 -15.18 5.40
C GLU A 38 2.76 -14.01 6.26
N VAL A 39 3.66 -13.04 6.52
CA VAL A 39 3.39 -11.85 7.35
C VAL A 39 3.58 -10.59 6.50
N VAL A 40 2.48 -9.88 6.24
CA VAL A 40 2.50 -8.71 5.36
C VAL A 40 1.83 -7.49 6.00
N ALA A 41 2.20 -6.29 5.55
CA ALA A 41 1.53 -5.05 5.92
C ALA A 41 0.83 -4.41 4.71
N ASP A 42 -0.40 -3.92 4.93
CA ASP A 42 -1.12 -3.02 4.02
C ASP A 42 -0.90 -1.57 4.49
N LEU A 43 -0.14 -0.80 3.74
CA LEU A 43 0.26 0.57 4.07
C LEU A 43 -0.77 1.56 3.51
N GLY A 44 -1.59 2.12 4.40
CA GLY A 44 -2.78 2.88 4.06
C GLY A 44 -3.98 1.97 3.79
N SER A 45 -4.25 1.05 4.74
CA SER A 45 -5.26 -0.01 4.57
C SER A 45 -6.70 0.51 4.42
N GLY A 46 -6.98 1.69 4.93
CA GLY A 46 -8.32 2.24 4.91
C GLY A 46 -9.32 1.30 5.58
N THR A 47 -10.40 1.00 4.88
CA THR A 47 -11.45 0.07 5.34
C THR A 47 -11.16 -1.41 4.99
N GLY A 48 -9.97 -1.70 4.47
CA GLY A 48 -9.52 -3.07 4.22
C GLY A 48 -9.99 -3.71 2.92
N PHE A 49 -10.35 -2.92 1.90
CA PHE A 49 -10.87 -3.45 0.63
C PHE A 49 -9.91 -4.47 -0.02
N TYR A 50 -8.62 -4.14 -0.15
CA TYR A 50 -7.60 -5.08 -0.65
C TYR A 50 -6.97 -5.91 0.46
N THR A 51 -6.98 -5.41 1.71
CA THR A 51 -6.52 -6.18 2.87
C THR A 51 -7.26 -7.52 2.98
N ASP A 52 -8.59 -7.54 2.75
CA ASP A 52 -9.42 -8.73 2.80
C ASP A 52 -9.01 -9.77 1.73
N ASP A 53 -8.65 -9.31 0.52
CA ASP A 53 -8.18 -10.20 -0.56
C ASP A 53 -6.83 -10.84 -0.21
N VAL A 54 -5.90 -10.06 0.36
CA VAL A 54 -4.56 -10.54 0.77
C VAL A 54 -4.70 -11.46 1.98
N ALA A 55 -5.53 -11.13 2.97
CA ALA A 55 -5.76 -11.94 4.16
C ALA A 55 -6.27 -13.36 3.84
N ALA A 56 -6.96 -13.55 2.71
CA ALA A 56 -7.38 -14.87 2.26
C ALA A 56 -6.22 -15.77 1.77
N ARG A 57 -4.98 -15.25 1.68
CA ARG A 57 -3.83 -15.91 1.03
C ARG A 57 -2.57 -15.96 1.87
N VAL A 58 -2.49 -15.21 2.96
CA VAL A 58 -1.33 -15.14 3.85
C VAL A 58 -1.73 -15.48 5.28
N GLU A 59 -0.76 -15.68 6.17
CA GLU A 59 -1.01 -16.06 7.56
C GLU A 59 -1.46 -14.86 8.39
N THR A 60 -0.81 -13.71 8.23
CA THR A 60 -1.10 -12.49 8.99
C THR A 60 -1.02 -11.25 8.10
N VAL A 61 -1.99 -10.34 8.24
CA VAL A 61 -1.94 -9.01 7.63
C VAL A 61 -2.04 -7.93 8.71
N TYR A 62 -1.10 -7.01 8.70
CA TYR A 62 -1.18 -5.77 9.47
C TYR A 62 -1.81 -4.67 8.59
N GLY A 63 -3.04 -4.27 8.91
CA GLY A 63 -3.68 -3.12 8.28
C GLY A 63 -3.22 -1.82 8.94
N VAL A 64 -2.29 -1.13 8.30
CA VAL A 64 -1.70 0.12 8.82
C VAL A 64 -2.45 1.31 8.24
N ASP A 65 -2.91 2.20 9.09
CA ASP A 65 -3.51 3.49 8.70
C ASP A 65 -3.28 4.51 9.80
N VAL A 66 -3.08 5.77 9.42
CA VAL A 66 -2.86 6.87 10.35
C VAL A 66 -4.16 7.32 11.04
N GLN A 67 -5.32 6.93 10.51
CA GLN A 67 -6.64 7.34 11.00
C GLN A 67 -7.33 6.22 11.81
N PRO A 68 -7.39 6.32 13.16
CA PRO A 68 -8.10 5.32 13.96
C PRO A 68 -9.58 5.18 13.62
N GLU A 69 -10.22 6.27 13.16
CA GLU A 69 -11.63 6.31 12.78
C GLU A 69 -11.92 5.44 11.55
N ILE A 70 -10.97 5.32 10.62
CA ILE A 70 -11.11 4.45 9.47
C ILE A 70 -11.01 2.97 9.90
N HIS A 71 -10.17 2.65 10.87
CA HIS A 71 -10.10 1.32 11.48
C HIS A 71 -11.41 0.95 12.20
N ASP A 72 -12.10 1.91 12.80
CA ASP A 72 -13.42 1.66 13.40
C ASP A 72 -14.43 1.26 12.31
N ARG A 73 -14.40 1.90 11.15
CA ARG A 73 -15.22 1.49 9.98
C ARG A 73 -14.86 0.09 9.50
N TYR A 74 -13.56 -0.26 9.47
CA TYR A 74 -13.13 -1.60 9.11
C TYR A 74 -13.64 -2.65 10.11
N ARG A 75 -13.58 -2.37 11.41
CA ARG A 75 -14.15 -3.25 12.45
C ARG A 75 -15.67 -3.41 12.30
N GLU A 76 -16.39 -2.32 12.01
CA GLU A 76 -17.83 -2.34 11.75
C GLU A 76 -18.20 -3.19 10.54
N LYS A 77 -17.38 -3.16 9.48
CA LYS A 77 -17.54 -4.01 8.29
C LYS A 77 -17.32 -5.50 8.61
N GLY A 78 -16.45 -5.80 9.53
CA GLY A 78 -16.04 -7.16 9.91
C GLY A 78 -14.62 -7.46 9.42
N THR A 79 -13.65 -7.35 10.33
CA THR A 79 -12.24 -7.61 10.06
C THR A 79 -11.96 -9.12 10.05
N PRO A 80 -11.26 -9.69 9.05
CA PRO A 80 -10.82 -11.08 9.07
C PRO A 80 -10.00 -11.43 10.32
N ALA A 81 -10.07 -12.67 10.79
CA ALA A 81 -9.45 -13.10 12.05
C ALA A 81 -7.91 -13.01 12.06
N ASN A 82 -7.28 -13.01 10.89
CA ASN A 82 -5.84 -12.89 10.70
C ASN A 82 -5.40 -11.48 10.27
N VAL A 83 -6.27 -10.47 10.44
CA VAL A 83 -5.93 -9.07 10.23
C VAL A 83 -5.82 -8.34 11.57
N GLU A 84 -4.69 -7.68 11.78
CA GLU A 84 -4.43 -6.82 12.93
C GLU A 84 -4.37 -5.36 12.47
N LEU A 85 -5.15 -4.48 13.11
CA LEU A 85 -5.21 -3.06 12.75
C LEU A 85 -4.22 -2.24 13.57
N VAL A 86 -3.34 -1.53 12.89
CA VAL A 86 -2.23 -0.77 13.45
C VAL A 86 -2.39 0.71 13.10
N ALA A 87 -2.67 1.54 14.09
CA ALA A 87 -2.76 2.99 13.91
C ALA A 87 -1.35 3.60 13.97
N SER A 88 -0.72 3.85 12.82
CA SER A 88 0.63 4.40 12.73
C SER A 88 0.86 5.15 11.42
N ASP A 89 1.82 6.09 11.46
CA ASP A 89 2.41 6.68 10.25
C ASP A 89 3.36 5.65 9.60
N VAL A 90 3.40 5.62 8.25
CA VAL A 90 4.32 4.74 7.51
C VAL A 90 5.79 5.09 7.75
N ALA A 91 6.07 6.34 8.14
CA ALA A 91 7.42 6.77 8.52
C ALA A 91 7.85 6.37 9.94
N ASP A 92 6.96 5.74 10.73
CA ASP A 92 7.24 5.28 12.12
C ASP A 92 6.42 4.01 12.42
N LEU A 93 6.79 2.90 11.78
CA LEU A 93 6.09 1.63 11.89
C LEU A 93 6.47 0.91 13.20
N PRO A 94 5.51 0.38 13.97
CA PRO A 94 5.79 -0.29 15.23
C PRO A 94 6.24 -1.76 15.06
N PHE A 95 7.00 -2.04 14.01
CA PHE A 95 7.56 -3.35 13.71
C PHE A 95 9.06 -3.37 13.95
N ALA A 96 9.60 -4.53 14.29
CA ALA A 96 11.05 -4.75 14.39
C ALA A 96 11.70 -4.71 12.97
N ASP A 97 13.03 -4.61 12.94
CA ASP A 97 13.80 -4.79 11.73
C ASP A 97 13.56 -6.20 11.18
N ASP A 98 13.39 -6.35 9.86
CA ASP A 98 13.22 -7.63 9.17
C ASP A 98 11.97 -8.44 9.60
N GLU A 99 10.95 -7.80 10.19
CA GLU A 99 9.76 -8.50 10.72
C GLU A 99 8.78 -8.94 9.64
N LEU A 100 8.68 -8.19 8.53
CA LEU A 100 7.67 -8.43 7.50
C LEU A 100 8.26 -9.17 6.29
N ASP A 101 7.51 -10.16 5.78
CA ASP A 101 7.82 -10.83 4.52
C ASP A 101 7.45 -9.98 3.30
N GLY A 102 6.44 -9.12 3.44
CA GLY A 102 5.98 -8.25 2.38
C GLY A 102 5.22 -7.04 2.90
N ALA A 103 5.11 -6.05 2.04
CA ALA A 103 4.24 -4.90 2.23
C ALA A 103 3.56 -4.54 0.91
N PHE A 104 2.36 -3.99 1.00
CA PHE A 104 1.69 -3.44 -0.17
C PHE A 104 0.98 -2.14 0.15
N SER A 105 0.72 -1.34 -0.87
CA SER A 105 -0.08 -0.12 -0.78
C SER A 105 -0.92 0.04 -2.04
N THR A 106 -2.18 0.41 -1.86
CA THR A 106 -3.12 0.61 -2.96
C THR A 106 -3.82 1.95 -2.86
N MET A 107 -3.55 2.84 -3.82
CA MET A 107 -4.16 4.17 -3.92
C MET A 107 -3.89 5.11 -2.73
N THR A 108 -2.74 4.93 -2.05
CA THR A 108 -2.38 5.69 -0.85
C THR A 108 -0.90 6.14 -0.85
N TYR A 109 -0.05 5.59 -1.72
CA TYR A 109 1.38 5.90 -1.77
C TYR A 109 1.65 7.41 -1.84
N HIS A 110 0.85 8.17 -2.62
CA HIS A 110 0.96 9.62 -2.75
C HIS A 110 0.77 10.38 -1.42
N GLU A 111 0.09 9.78 -0.43
CA GLU A 111 -0.17 10.42 0.86
C GLU A 111 1.03 10.30 1.81
N PHE A 112 1.84 9.22 1.73
CA PHE A 112 2.92 8.96 2.68
C PHE A 112 4.33 8.97 2.05
N ALA A 113 4.45 8.89 0.73
CA ALA A 113 5.74 8.75 0.06
C ALA A 113 6.71 9.87 0.43
N SER A 114 7.70 9.51 1.22
CA SER A 114 8.79 10.36 1.69
C SER A 114 10.07 9.52 1.86
N PRO A 115 11.26 10.12 1.86
CA PRO A 115 12.49 9.39 2.15
C PRO A 115 12.44 8.62 3.48
N ASP A 116 11.82 9.21 4.51
CA ASP A 116 11.70 8.58 5.84
C ASP A 116 10.76 7.37 5.80
N ALA A 117 9.60 7.49 5.15
CA ALA A 117 8.66 6.37 4.99
C ALA A 117 9.27 5.23 4.16
N ILE A 118 9.98 5.53 3.07
CA ILE A 118 10.62 4.51 2.24
C ILE A 118 11.75 3.82 3.01
N ALA A 119 12.56 4.55 3.78
CA ALA A 119 13.58 3.98 4.64
C ALA A 119 12.98 3.08 5.75
N GLU A 120 11.83 3.48 6.29
CA GLU A 120 11.12 2.70 7.30
C GLU A 120 10.53 1.40 6.71
N ILE A 121 9.96 1.46 5.51
CA ILE A 121 9.52 0.26 4.78
C ILE A 121 10.72 -0.68 4.53
N ALA A 122 11.88 -0.14 4.12
CA ALA A 122 13.10 -0.93 3.93
C ALA A 122 13.58 -1.59 5.23
N ARG A 123 13.45 -0.90 6.38
CA ARG A 123 13.86 -1.41 7.69
C ARG A 123 13.01 -2.60 8.15
N VAL A 124 11.69 -2.52 7.95
CA VAL A 124 10.76 -3.54 8.48
C VAL A 124 10.63 -4.76 7.57
N LEU A 125 10.96 -4.63 6.27
CA LEU A 125 10.98 -5.76 5.34
C LEU A 125 12.25 -6.59 5.52
N ARG A 126 12.10 -7.92 5.60
CA ARG A 126 13.26 -8.83 5.61
C ARG A 126 14.00 -8.78 4.27
N GLU A 127 15.25 -9.21 4.24
CA GLU A 127 16.02 -9.45 3.02
C GLU A 127 15.20 -10.32 2.04
N ASP A 128 15.12 -9.92 0.78
CA ASP A 128 14.25 -10.51 -0.24
C ASP A 128 12.73 -10.34 0.00
N GLY A 129 12.32 -9.56 1.00
CA GLY A 129 10.93 -9.18 1.22
C GLY A 129 10.35 -8.41 0.04
N ARG A 130 9.03 -8.47 -0.14
CA ARG A 130 8.36 -7.91 -1.33
C ARG A 130 7.61 -6.63 -1.00
N LEU A 131 7.85 -5.58 -1.79
CA LEU A 131 7.02 -4.37 -1.80
C LEU A 131 6.20 -4.31 -3.09
N VAL A 132 4.87 -4.10 -2.94
CA VAL A 132 3.92 -3.96 -4.06
C VAL A 132 3.18 -2.64 -3.91
N VAL A 133 3.26 -1.78 -4.92
CA VAL A 133 2.59 -0.47 -4.89
C VAL A 133 1.76 -0.27 -6.15
N PHE A 134 0.50 0.11 -5.95
CA PHE A 134 -0.37 0.64 -6.99
C PHE A 134 -0.92 1.98 -6.54
N ASP A 135 -0.73 3.01 -7.35
CA ASP A 135 -1.27 4.32 -7.03
C ASP A 135 -1.67 5.11 -8.28
N TRP A 136 -2.34 6.23 -8.06
CA TRP A 136 -2.70 7.17 -9.11
C TRP A 136 -1.45 7.78 -9.74
N SER A 137 -1.41 7.80 -11.07
CA SER A 137 -0.25 8.30 -11.82
C SER A 137 -0.39 9.79 -12.13
N ALA A 138 0.72 10.53 -11.99
CA ALA A 138 0.81 11.90 -12.51
C ALA A 138 0.76 11.96 -14.05
N ASP A 139 1.02 10.82 -14.73
CA ASP A 139 0.88 10.67 -16.18
C ASP A 139 -0.55 10.26 -16.61
N GLY A 140 -1.48 10.09 -15.64
CA GLY A 140 -2.87 9.75 -15.93
C GLY A 140 -3.70 10.94 -16.43
N ASP A 141 -4.88 10.65 -16.96
CA ASP A 141 -5.80 11.67 -17.51
C ASP A 141 -6.35 12.61 -16.42
N GLY A 142 -6.31 12.22 -15.16
CA GLY A 142 -6.76 13.02 -14.02
C GLY A 142 -8.27 13.01 -13.79
N ASP A 143 -8.99 12.13 -14.47
CA ASP A 143 -10.45 12.00 -14.34
C ASP A 143 -10.87 11.38 -12.99
N HIS A 144 -9.94 10.69 -12.32
CA HIS A 144 -10.16 9.98 -11.06
C HIS A 144 -8.98 10.18 -10.10
N GLY A 145 -9.21 9.95 -8.81
CA GLY A 145 -8.19 10.04 -7.75
C GLY A 145 -7.95 11.48 -7.26
N PRO A 146 -6.83 11.73 -6.58
CA PRO A 146 -6.44 13.06 -6.09
C PRO A 146 -6.03 13.98 -7.26
N PRO A 147 -5.84 15.28 -7.03
CA PRO A 147 -5.28 16.19 -8.02
C PRO A 147 -3.96 15.68 -8.62
N VAL A 148 -3.74 15.91 -9.92
CA VAL A 148 -2.56 15.38 -10.64
C VAL A 148 -1.24 15.87 -10.03
N ASP A 149 -1.23 17.10 -9.50
CA ASP A 149 -0.07 17.71 -8.85
C ASP A 149 0.27 17.13 -7.45
N GLU A 150 -0.59 16.26 -6.92
CA GLU A 150 -0.35 15.50 -5.69
C GLU A 150 0.14 14.06 -5.95
N ARG A 151 0.24 13.65 -7.23
CA ARG A 151 0.61 12.28 -7.64
C ARG A 151 2.09 12.17 -8.01
N PHE A 152 2.56 10.93 -8.02
CA PHE A 152 3.88 10.57 -8.55
C PHE A 152 3.74 9.91 -9.92
N THR A 153 4.79 10.01 -10.74
CA THR A 153 4.94 9.11 -11.90
C THR A 153 5.51 7.75 -11.46
N ALA A 154 5.35 6.72 -12.28
CA ALA A 154 6.03 5.44 -12.05
C ALA A 154 7.56 5.61 -11.99
N GLY A 155 8.10 6.58 -12.74
CA GLY A 155 9.52 6.92 -12.74
C GLY A 155 9.99 7.52 -11.42
N ASP A 156 9.26 8.51 -10.88
CA ASP A 156 9.59 9.15 -9.60
C ASP A 156 9.58 8.14 -8.46
N ALA A 157 8.53 7.32 -8.40
CA ALA A 157 8.38 6.30 -7.36
C ALA A 157 9.46 5.21 -7.47
N ARG A 158 9.81 4.77 -8.71
CA ARG A 158 10.91 3.85 -8.95
C ARG A 158 12.24 4.42 -8.46
N ASP A 159 12.55 5.64 -8.84
CA ASP A 159 13.84 6.27 -8.52
C ASP A 159 14.00 6.43 -7.01
N ALA A 160 12.92 6.81 -6.30
CA ALA A 160 12.92 6.90 -4.84
C ALA A 160 13.18 5.53 -4.16
N LEU A 161 12.61 4.44 -4.68
CA LEU A 161 12.87 3.09 -4.17
C LEU A 161 14.30 2.64 -4.47
N VAL A 162 14.82 2.88 -5.68
CA VAL A 162 16.19 2.55 -6.06
C VAL A 162 17.20 3.31 -5.19
N ASP A 163 16.97 4.59 -4.91
CA ASP A 163 17.82 5.40 -4.04
C ASP A 163 17.86 4.89 -2.60
N ALA A 164 16.78 4.22 -2.16
CA ALA A 164 16.69 3.54 -0.86
C ALA A 164 17.21 2.09 -0.87
N GLY A 165 17.71 1.59 -2.00
CA GLY A 165 18.35 0.28 -2.11
C GLY A 165 17.43 -0.85 -2.58
N PHE A 166 16.16 -0.60 -2.88
CA PHE A 166 15.26 -1.63 -3.41
C PHE A 166 15.66 -2.10 -4.82
N ASP A 167 15.49 -3.39 -5.08
CA ASP A 167 15.58 -3.96 -6.44
C ASP A 167 14.21 -3.90 -7.12
N VAL A 168 14.02 -2.90 -7.99
CA VAL A 168 12.74 -2.67 -8.67
C VAL A 168 12.60 -3.59 -9.87
N ALA A 169 11.85 -4.67 -9.71
CA ALA A 169 11.56 -5.65 -10.75
C ALA A 169 10.52 -5.17 -11.77
N ARG A 170 9.58 -4.33 -11.35
CA ARG A 170 8.52 -3.77 -12.22
C ARG A 170 8.27 -2.31 -11.86
N ALA A 171 8.23 -1.47 -12.88
CA ALA A 171 7.73 -0.10 -12.81
C ALA A 171 6.95 0.19 -14.08
N GLU A 172 5.65 0.37 -14.00
CA GLU A 172 4.76 0.45 -15.17
C GLU A 172 3.76 1.59 -15.01
N THR A 173 3.74 2.50 -15.98
CA THR A 173 2.67 3.49 -16.13
C THR A 173 1.47 2.83 -16.79
N ARG A 174 0.28 3.04 -16.24
CA ARG A 174 -1.02 2.57 -16.72
C ARG A 174 -1.88 3.78 -17.10
N THR A 175 -3.10 3.58 -17.56
CA THR A 175 -3.96 4.69 -18.03
C THR A 175 -4.18 5.77 -16.96
N GLU A 176 -4.49 5.38 -15.72
CA GLU A 176 -4.74 6.33 -14.60
C GLU A 176 -3.84 6.04 -13.39
N THR A 177 -3.19 4.89 -13.37
CA THR A 177 -2.41 4.40 -12.23
C THR A 177 -1.00 4.05 -12.66
N PHE A 178 -0.14 3.79 -11.69
CA PHE A 178 1.09 3.07 -11.90
C PHE A 178 1.16 1.80 -11.05
N ALA A 179 2.04 0.89 -11.41
CA ALA A 179 2.34 -0.33 -10.68
C ALA A 179 3.84 -0.43 -10.42
N LEU A 180 4.22 -0.78 -9.19
CA LEU A 180 5.58 -1.09 -8.78
C LEU A 180 5.62 -2.42 -8.06
N VAL A 181 6.65 -3.22 -8.36
CA VAL A 181 7.01 -4.42 -7.60
C VAL A 181 8.50 -4.38 -7.37
N ALA A 182 8.92 -4.45 -6.12
CA ALA A 182 10.33 -4.37 -5.73
C ALA A 182 10.68 -5.40 -4.66
N GLY A 183 11.92 -5.87 -4.67
CA GLY A 183 12.54 -6.60 -3.57
C GLY A 183 13.16 -5.63 -2.58
N ALA A 184 13.09 -5.93 -1.28
CA ALA A 184 13.74 -5.17 -0.22
C ALA A 184 15.28 -5.25 -0.35
N PRO A 185 16.00 -4.22 0.16
CA PRO A 185 17.47 -4.17 0.11
C PRO A 185 18.15 -5.25 0.92
#